data_870ab6d8ce49c68dfceab314e07d3d6e
#
_entry.id   870ab6d8ce49c68dfceab314e07d3d6e
#
_cell.length_a   1.000
_cell.length_b   1.000
_cell.length_c   1.000
_cell.angle_alpha   90.00
_cell.angle_beta   90.00
_cell.angle_gamma   90.00
#
_symmetry.space_group_name_H-M   'P 1'
#
loop_
_entity.id
_entity.type
_entity.pdbx_description
1 polymer ?
#
loop_
_entity_poly.entity_id
_entity_poly.type
_entity_poly.pdbx_seq_one_letter_code
_entity_poly.pdbx_strand_id
1 'polypeptide(L)'
;MATPAKYVWKPSRARRVLLDGFTVPARGGTRSANPPSWPAKDPADVLDYVLDISAACLGDEGDAVATLDVQVSPSQPGDLTLNSASVDGDLVVLWFSAGFAGTLYTVTATIGTTSGRVIARSVLLPVEALATPALPASVLTDQTGAPIIDQSNNPILSTD
;
A
#
# COMPACT_ATOMS: atom_id res chain seq x y z
N MET A 1 -7.53 -30.17 17.99
CA MET A 1 -7.00 -28.81 17.75
C MET A 1 -5.85 -28.92 16.78
N ALA A 2 -5.94 -28.29 15.60
CA ALA A 2 -4.80 -28.21 14.70
C ALA A 2 -3.76 -27.26 15.31
N THR A 3 -2.51 -27.72 15.44
CA THR A 3 -1.39 -26.88 15.86
C THR A 3 -1.19 -25.83 14.77
N PRO A 4 -1.24 -24.51 15.07
CA PRO A 4 -0.99 -23.51 14.06
C PRO A 4 0.43 -23.71 13.53
N ALA A 5 0.57 -23.84 12.21
CA ALA A 5 1.86 -23.88 11.58
C ALA A 5 2.63 -22.60 11.96
N LYS A 6 3.85 -22.74 12.44
CA LYS A 6 4.70 -21.62 12.82
C LYS A 6 5.18 -20.95 11.51
N TYR A 7 4.35 -20.07 10.96
CA TYR A 7 4.72 -19.30 9.78
C TYR A 7 5.79 -18.28 10.18
N VAL A 8 6.96 -18.38 9.60
CA VAL A 8 7.93 -17.29 9.60
C VAL A 8 7.41 -16.27 8.59
N TRP A 9 6.83 -15.18 9.08
CA TRP A 9 6.36 -14.09 8.26
C TRP A 9 7.55 -13.48 7.48
N LYS A 10 7.33 -13.19 6.18
CA LYS A 10 8.30 -12.51 5.32
C LYS A 10 7.58 -11.38 4.58
N PRO A 11 8.23 -10.21 4.44
CA PRO A 11 7.69 -9.12 3.65
C PRO A 11 7.41 -9.53 2.20
N SER A 12 6.30 -9.04 1.66
CA SER A 12 5.93 -9.34 0.27
C SER A 12 6.88 -8.68 -0.72
N ARG A 13 7.44 -9.47 -1.62
CA ARG A 13 8.26 -8.95 -2.72
C ARG A 13 7.45 -8.15 -3.74
N ALA A 14 6.17 -8.46 -3.90
CA ALA A 14 5.27 -7.77 -4.84
C ALA A 14 4.93 -6.34 -4.39
N ARG A 15 5.00 -6.06 -3.08
CA ARG A 15 4.70 -4.76 -2.50
C ARG A 15 5.97 -4.06 -1.97
N ARG A 16 7.09 -4.23 -2.67
CA ARG A 16 8.39 -3.64 -2.34
C ARG A 16 8.76 -2.55 -3.34
N VAL A 17 9.10 -1.40 -2.84
CA VAL A 17 9.61 -0.25 -3.61
C VAL A 17 11.04 0.04 -3.19
N LEU A 18 11.96 0.08 -4.15
CA LEU A 18 13.35 0.49 -3.94
C LEU A 18 13.43 2.02 -3.95
N LEU A 19 13.87 2.58 -2.85
CA LEU A 19 14.13 4.02 -2.72
C LEU A 19 15.58 4.32 -3.12
N ASP A 20 15.76 5.44 -3.82
CA ASP A 20 17.07 5.90 -4.31
C ASP A 20 17.83 4.91 -5.20
N GLY A 21 17.11 3.95 -5.79
CA GLY A 21 17.69 3.05 -6.77
C GLY A 21 18.27 3.81 -7.96
N PHE A 22 19.44 3.37 -8.46
CA PHE A 22 20.03 3.88 -9.68
C PHE A 22 19.18 3.48 -10.89
N THR A 23 18.23 4.32 -11.27
CA THR A 23 17.70 4.29 -12.62
C THR A 23 18.63 5.12 -13.50
N VAL A 24 19.39 4.42 -14.33
CA VAL A 24 20.13 5.10 -15.42
C VAL A 24 19.06 5.67 -16.36
N PRO A 25 18.92 7.01 -16.47
CA PRO A 25 17.95 7.57 -17.41
C PRO A 25 18.36 7.15 -18.83
N ALA A 26 17.38 6.73 -19.64
CA ALA A 26 17.60 6.55 -21.06
C ALA A 26 18.24 7.83 -21.62
N ARG A 27 19.23 7.68 -22.50
CA ARG A 27 19.98 8.79 -23.07
C ARG A 27 19.02 9.86 -23.61
N GLY A 28 18.97 11.03 -22.96
CA GLY A 28 18.04 12.12 -23.30
C GLY A 28 16.71 12.14 -22.55
N GLY A 29 16.47 11.19 -21.64
CA GLY A 29 15.28 11.18 -20.77
C GLY A 29 15.46 12.06 -19.53
N THR A 30 14.48 12.91 -19.24
CA THR A 30 14.36 13.55 -17.93
C THR A 30 13.96 12.49 -16.89
N ARG A 31 14.60 12.53 -15.71
CA ARG A 31 14.15 11.73 -14.56
C ARG A 31 12.68 12.01 -14.31
N SER A 32 11.84 10.98 -14.26
CA SER A 32 10.47 11.15 -13.80
C SER A 32 10.49 11.64 -12.35
N ALA A 33 9.94 12.83 -12.13
CA ALA A 33 9.82 13.41 -10.80
C ALA A 33 8.64 12.79 -10.00
N ASN A 34 7.91 11.84 -10.61
CA ASN A 34 6.77 11.22 -9.97
C ASN A 34 7.24 10.23 -8.90
N PRO A 35 6.62 10.27 -7.71
CA PRO A 35 6.87 9.27 -6.68
C PRO A 35 6.59 7.86 -7.23
N PRO A 36 7.35 6.84 -6.80
CA PRO A 36 7.02 5.46 -7.13
C PRO A 36 5.65 5.09 -6.52
N SER A 37 5.05 4.03 -7.05
CA SER A 37 3.75 3.54 -6.57
C SER A 37 3.84 2.08 -6.17
N TRP A 38 3.19 1.73 -5.07
CA TRP A 38 2.88 0.34 -4.73
C TRP A 38 1.67 -0.16 -5.55
N PRO A 39 1.50 -1.48 -5.65
CA PRO A 39 0.25 -2.06 -6.15
C PRO A 39 -0.94 -1.60 -5.31
N ALA A 40 -2.10 -1.50 -5.96
CA ALA A 40 -3.34 -1.13 -5.30
C ALA A 40 -3.76 -2.14 -4.21
N LYS A 41 -4.52 -1.66 -3.21
CA LYS A 41 -5.18 -2.48 -2.20
C LYS A 41 -6.70 -2.25 -2.20
N ASP A 42 -7.45 -3.26 -1.79
CA ASP A 42 -8.87 -3.11 -1.47
C ASP A 42 -9.05 -2.40 -0.10
N PRO A 43 -10.11 -1.60 0.11
CA PRO A 43 -10.42 -1.02 1.41
C PRO A 43 -10.45 -2.02 2.57
N ALA A 44 -10.92 -3.24 2.32
CA ALA A 44 -11.01 -4.30 3.32
C ALA A 44 -9.68 -5.01 3.62
N ASP A 45 -8.67 -4.81 2.76
CA ASP A 45 -7.38 -5.46 2.94
C ASP A 45 -6.57 -4.87 4.10
N VAL A 46 -5.85 -5.74 4.79
CA VAL A 46 -4.79 -5.37 5.74
C VAL A 46 -3.49 -5.97 5.22
N LEU A 47 -2.62 -5.14 4.65
CA LEU A 47 -1.44 -5.61 3.91
C LEU A 47 -0.16 -4.91 4.35
N ASP A 48 0.94 -5.64 4.20
CA ASP A 48 2.30 -5.14 4.37
C ASP A 48 2.81 -4.51 3.07
N TYR A 49 3.48 -3.37 3.21
CA TYR A 49 4.17 -2.65 2.14
C TYR A 49 5.60 -2.36 2.57
N VAL A 50 6.53 -2.44 1.63
CA VAL A 50 7.95 -2.40 1.95
C VAL A 50 8.63 -1.26 1.22
N LEU A 51 9.41 -0.48 1.97
CA LEU A 51 10.39 0.45 1.43
C LEU A 51 11.77 -0.18 1.59
N ASP A 52 12.49 -0.29 0.50
CA ASP A 52 13.85 -0.79 0.45
C ASP A 52 14.82 0.38 0.32
N ILE A 53 15.62 0.62 1.35
CA ILE A 53 16.60 1.71 1.39
C ILE A 53 18.02 1.24 1.13
N SER A 54 18.22 -0.02 0.76
CA SER A 54 19.56 -0.60 0.56
C SER A 54 20.40 0.20 -0.44
N ALA A 55 19.77 0.76 -1.48
CA ALA A 55 20.46 1.57 -2.46
C ALA A 55 20.99 2.90 -1.89
N ALA A 56 20.29 3.48 -0.90
CA ALA A 56 20.71 4.72 -0.23
C ALA A 56 21.86 4.48 0.76
N CYS A 57 21.98 3.25 1.26
CA CYS A 57 23.04 2.82 2.17
C CYS A 57 24.20 2.10 1.47
N LEU A 58 24.19 2.01 0.13
CA LEU A 58 25.19 1.29 -0.64
C LEU A 58 26.61 1.81 -0.37
N GLY A 59 27.51 0.89 -0.05
CA GLY A 59 28.91 1.18 0.24
C GLY A 59 29.18 1.62 1.68
N ASP A 60 28.20 1.58 2.56
CA ASP A 60 28.33 1.89 3.98
C ASP A 60 27.90 0.69 4.81
N GLU A 61 28.83 -0.24 5.01
CA GLU A 61 28.62 -1.43 5.82
C GLU A 61 28.34 -1.03 7.28
N GLY A 62 27.20 -1.45 7.80
CA GLY A 62 26.80 -1.19 9.19
C GLY A 62 25.95 0.07 9.38
N ASP A 63 25.64 0.83 8.34
CA ASP A 63 24.60 1.86 8.44
C ASP A 63 23.21 1.18 8.53
N ALA A 64 22.39 1.67 9.41
CA ALA A 64 21.08 1.09 9.68
C ALA A 64 20.06 2.19 9.99
N VAL A 65 18.78 1.86 9.90
CA VAL A 65 17.70 2.78 10.29
C VAL A 65 17.76 3.03 11.80
N ALA A 66 17.90 4.29 12.18
CA ALA A 66 17.89 4.75 13.58
C ALA A 66 16.57 5.40 13.96
N THR A 67 15.95 6.13 13.03
CA THR A 67 14.66 6.80 13.25
C THR A 67 13.77 6.63 12.04
N LEU A 68 12.46 6.53 12.27
CA LEU A 68 11.46 6.40 11.24
C LEU A 68 10.23 7.24 11.62
N ASP A 69 9.86 8.18 10.75
CA ASP A 69 8.59 8.89 10.79
C ASP A 69 7.82 8.61 9.50
N VAL A 70 6.52 8.30 9.61
CA VAL A 70 5.67 7.97 8.47
C VAL A 70 4.39 8.78 8.53
N GLN A 71 4.10 9.51 7.47
CA GLN A 71 2.91 10.31 7.32
C GLN A 71 2.10 9.83 6.12
N VAL A 72 0.78 9.81 6.28
CA VAL A 72 -0.18 9.45 5.22
C VAL A 72 -1.04 10.67 4.89
N SER A 73 -1.25 10.93 3.60
CA SER A 73 -2.10 12.01 3.12
C SER A 73 -2.97 11.54 1.96
N PRO A 74 -4.28 11.85 1.97
CA PRO A 74 -5.06 12.48 3.03
C PRO A 74 -5.16 11.63 4.30
N SER A 75 -5.56 12.23 5.44
CA SER A 75 -5.63 11.58 6.76
C SER A 75 -6.88 12.01 7.54
N GLN A 76 -8.06 11.80 6.96
CA GLN A 76 -9.35 11.99 7.61
C GLN A 76 -9.85 10.67 8.21
N PRO A 77 -10.86 10.69 9.08
CA PRO A 77 -11.48 9.46 9.58
C PRO A 77 -11.95 8.57 8.43
N GLY A 78 -11.51 7.29 8.44
CA GLY A 78 -11.79 6.32 7.37
C GLY A 78 -10.75 6.27 6.25
N ASP A 79 -9.81 7.20 6.20
CA ASP A 79 -8.67 7.15 5.27
C ASP A 79 -7.69 6.01 5.59
N LEU A 80 -6.71 5.84 4.72
CA LEU A 80 -5.66 4.85 4.86
C LEU A 80 -4.97 4.99 6.22
N THR A 81 -4.98 3.92 6.98
CA THR A 81 -4.45 3.88 8.34
C THR A 81 -3.17 3.07 8.40
N LEU A 82 -2.10 3.67 8.93
CA LEU A 82 -0.87 2.98 9.27
C LEU A 82 -1.06 2.24 10.60
N ASN A 83 -1.11 0.91 10.56
CA ASN A 83 -1.29 0.07 11.75
C ASN A 83 0.01 -0.16 12.50
N SER A 84 1.10 -0.37 11.76
CA SER A 84 2.43 -0.53 12.34
C SER A 84 3.52 -0.19 11.33
N ALA A 85 4.67 0.19 11.86
CA ALA A 85 5.91 0.38 11.13
C ALA A 85 7.04 -0.35 11.84
N SER A 86 7.86 -1.08 11.10
CA SER A 86 8.98 -1.83 11.64
C SER A 86 10.17 -1.78 10.67
N VAL A 87 11.33 -2.09 11.18
CA VAL A 87 12.58 -2.11 10.42
C VAL A 87 13.16 -3.52 10.46
N ASP A 88 13.60 -4.03 9.32
CA ASP A 88 14.32 -5.28 9.18
C ASP A 88 15.52 -5.06 8.26
N GLY A 89 16.67 -4.78 8.87
CA GLY A 89 17.88 -4.37 8.13
C GLY A 89 17.65 -3.09 7.31
N ASP A 90 17.76 -3.21 5.99
CA ASP A 90 17.53 -2.10 5.04
C ASP A 90 16.08 -2.00 4.56
N LEU A 91 15.17 -2.76 5.17
CA LEU A 91 13.76 -2.78 4.83
C LEU A 91 12.94 -2.07 5.90
N VAL A 92 12.12 -1.13 5.48
CA VAL A 92 11.06 -0.55 6.30
C VAL A 92 9.76 -1.22 5.90
N VAL A 93 9.09 -1.86 6.85
CA VAL A 93 7.85 -2.60 6.64
C VAL A 93 6.72 -1.85 7.30
N LEU A 94 5.73 -1.50 6.49
CA LEU A 94 4.57 -0.70 6.87
C LEU A 94 3.31 -1.54 6.67
N TRP A 95 2.46 -1.62 7.69
CA TRP A 95 1.16 -2.28 7.58
C TRP A 95 0.05 -1.24 7.47
N PHE A 96 -0.74 -1.36 6.41
CA PHE A 96 -1.86 -0.46 6.15
C PHE A 96 -3.20 -1.21 6.13
N SER A 97 -4.23 -0.50 6.62
CA SER A 97 -5.64 -0.91 6.55
C SER A 97 -6.51 0.26 6.12
N ALA A 98 -7.80 0.00 5.92
CA ALA A 98 -8.81 0.98 5.54
C ALA A 98 -8.47 1.73 4.22
N GLY A 99 -8.95 2.96 4.08
CA GLY A 99 -8.85 3.79 2.89
C GLY A 99 -10.11 3.76 2.04
N PHE A 100 -10.40 4.85 1.37
CA PHE A 100 -11.55 4.96 0.46
C PHE A 100 -11.19 4.50 -0.93
N ALA A 101 -12.03 3.65 -1.53
CA ALA A 101 -11.88 3.23 -2.92
C ALA A 101 -11.88 4.43 -3.87
N GLY A 102 -11.01 4.40 -4.87
CA GLY A 102 -10.81 5.49 -5.82
C GLY A 102 -9.89 6.61 -5.32
N THR A 103 -9.27 6.45 -4.15
CA THR A 103 -8.36 7.44 -3.56
C THR A 103 -6.91 7.02 -3.75
N LEU A 104 -6.08 7.97 -4.17
CA LEU A 104 -4.64 7.81 -4.25
C LEU A 104 -3.99 8.45 -3.01
N TYR A 105 -3.45 7.63 -2.13
CA TYR A 105 -2.76 8.08 -0.93
C TYR A 105 -1.28 8.31 -1.18
N THR A 106 -0.74 9.35 -0.55
CA THR A 106 0.70 9.60 -0.51
C THR A 106 1.23 9.21 0.87
N VAL A 107 2.13 8.26 0.88
CA VAL A 107 2.84 7.83 2.10
C VAL A 107 4.23 8.42 2.05
N THR A 108 4.53 9.30 3.00
CA THR A 108 5.85 9.95 3.12
C THR A 108 6.58 9.35 4.30
N ALA A 109 7.73 8.75 4.04
CA ALA A 109 8.62 8.23 5.07
C ALA A 109 9.86 9.12 5.19
N THR A 110 10.17 9.52 6.43
CA THR A 110 11.42 10.20 6.79
C THR A 110 12.24 9.24 7.64
N ILE A 111 13.36 8.83 7.11
CA ILE A 111 14.24 7.79 7.67
C ILE A 111 15.57 8.44 8.04
N GLY A 112 15.94 8.37 9.31
CA GLY A 112 17.28 8.72 9.77
C GLY A 112 18.12 7.47 9.97
N THR A 113 19.38 7.50 9.53
CA THR A 113 20.30 6.38 9.69
C THR A 113 21.30 6.61 10.81
N THR A 114 21.96 5.54 11.26
CA THR A 114 23.00 5.57 12.31
C THR A 114 24.21 6.41 11.91
N SER A 115 24.50 6.49 10.61
CA SER A 115 25.57 7.34 10.05
C SER A 115 25.15 8.81 9.87
N GLY A 116 23.94 9.18 10.28
CA GLY A 116 23.43 10.56 10.22
C GLY A 116 22.84 10.98 8.88
N ARG A 117 22.55 10.05 7.97
CA ARG A 117 21.78 10.33 6.76
C ARG A 117 20.33 10.55 7.12
N VAL A 118 19.66 11.45 6.38
CA VAL A 118 18.22 11.64 6.45
C VAL A 118 17.65 11.49 5.05
N ILE A 119 16.73 10.55 4.89
CA ILE A 119 16.11 10.18 3.62
C ILE A 119 14.61 10.42 3.75
N ALA A 120 14.07 11.43 3.06
CA ALA A 120 12.64 11.69 3.01
C ALA A 120 12.12 11.36 1.61
N ARG A 121 11.19 10.41 1.52
CA ARG A 121 10.62 9.94 0.23
C ARG A 121 9.14 9.68 0.36
N SER A 122 8.43 9.98 -0.73
CA SER A 122 7.01 9.70 -0.85
C SER A 122 6.79 8.55 -1.83
N VAL A 123 5.85 7.68 -1.49
CA VAL A 123 5.37 6.58 -2.32
C VAL A 123 3.86 6.66 -2.41
N LEU A 124 3.32 6.38 -3.57
CA LEU A 124 1.88 6.39 -3.80
C LEU A 124 1.28 5.02 -3.49
N LEU A 125 0.11 5.02 -2.85
CA LEU A 125 -0.68 3.81 -2.60
C LEU A 125 -2.12 4.03 -3.08
N PRO A 126 -2.50 3.45 -4.24
CA PRO A 126 -3.87 3.48 -4.70
C PRO A 126 -4.74 2.55 -3.83
N VAL A 127 -5.92 3.01 -3.46
CA VAL A 127 -6.96 2.17 -2.87
C VAL A 127 -8.10 2.06 -3.86
N GLU A 128 -8.43 0.83 -4.26
CA GLU A 128 -9.42 0.53 -5.29
C GLU A 128 -10.37 -0.57 -4.80
N ALA A 129 -11.61 -0.58 -5.27
CA ALA A 129 -12.54 -1.67 -5.00
C ALA A 129 -12.15 -2.90 -5.83
N LEU A 130 -11.29 -3.76 -5.26
CA LEU A 130 -10.79 -4.97 -5.92
C LEU A 130 -11.66 -6.18 -5.61
N ALA A 131 -12.33 -6.20 -4.46
CA ALA A 131 -13.30 -7.21 -4.10
C ALA A 131 -14.68 -6.82 -4.60
N THR A 132 -15.19 -7.54 -5.59
CA THR A 132 -16.59 -7.41 -6.01
C THR A 132 -17.41 -8.41 -5.22
N PRO A 133 -18.27 -7.97 -4.28
CA PRO A 133 -19.13 -8.90 -3.57
C PRO A 133 -20.04 -9.62 -4.58
N ALA A 134 -20.16 -10.94 -4.47
CA ALA A 134 -21.11 -11.69 -5.25
C ALA A 134 -22.54 -11.19 -4.92
N LEU A 135 -23.29 -10.80 -5.94
CA LEU A 135 -24.69 -10.44 -5.74
C LEU A 135 -25.46 -11.70 -5.33
N PRO A 136 -26.36 -11.61 -4.34
CA PRO A 136 -27.29 -12.71 -4.05
C PRO A 136 -28.03 -13.14 -5.30
N ALA A 137 -28.28 -14.44 -5.44
CA ALA A 137 -28.98 -14.99 -6.61
C ALA A 137 -30.38 -14.39 -6.86
N SER A 138 -30.97 -13.79 -5.82
CA SER A 138 -32.27 -13.12 -5.84
C SER A 138 -32.23 -11.66 -6.28
N VAL A 139 -31.05 -11.08 -6.54
CA VAL A 139 -30.95 -9.68 -6.99
C VAL A 139 -31.32 -9.58 -8.46
N LEU A 140 -32.28 -8.71 -8.78
CA LEU A 140 -32.60 -8.36 -10.16
C LEU A 140 -31.45 -7.55 -10.75
N THR A 141 -30.97 -7.99 -11.92
CA THR A 141 -29.93 -7.29 -12.66
C THR A 141 -30.46 -6.79 -14.00
N ASP A 142 -29.89 -5.73 -14.52
CA ASP A 142 -30.13 -5.26 -15.87
C ASP A 142 -29.44 -6.13 -16.94
N GLN A 143 -29.55 -5.75 -18.20
CA GLN A 143 -28.93 -6.47 -19.32
C GLN A 143 -27.40 -6.48 -19.30
N THR A 144 -26.78 -5.62 -18.49
CA THR A 144 -25.31 -5.53 -18.32
C THR A 144 -24.84 -6.31 -17.10
N GLY A 145 -25.75 -6.90 -16.31
CA GLY A 145 -25.45 -7.60 -15.07
C GLY A 145 -25.33 -6.66 -13.84
N ALA A 146 -25.65 -5.38 -13.98
CA ALA A 146 -25.67 -4.46 -12.87
C ALA A 146 -26.98 -4.61 -12.06
N PRO A 147 -26.91 -4.52 -10.70
CA PRO A 147 -28.12 -4.61 -9.87
C PRO A 147 -29.08 -3.46 -10.13
N ILE A 148 -30.36 -3.76 -10.26
CA ILE A 148 -31.42 -2.75 -10.27
C ILE A 148 -31.66 -2.31 -8.83
N ILE A 149 -31.51 -1.02 -8.57
CA ILE A 149 -31.62 -0.43 -7.23
C ILE A 149 -32.90 0.41 -7.09
N ASP A 150 -33.42 0.49 -5.87
CA ASP A 150 -34.51 1.36 -5.51
C ASP A 150 -34.05 2.84 -5.29
N GLN A 151 -35.00 3.73 -4.98
CA GLN A 151 -34.71 5.15 -4.69
C GLN A 151 -33.79 5.35 -3.44
N SER A 152 -33.64 4.34 -2.61
CA SER A 152 -32.78 4.34 -1.41
C SER A 152 -31.45 3.65 -1.66
N ASN A 153 -31.12 3.34 -2.92
CA ASN A 153 -29.91 2.67 -3.36
C ASN A 153 -29.75 1.21 -2.88
N ASN A 154 -30.88 0.54 -2.55
CA ASN A 154 -30.88 -0.88 -2.20
C ASN A 154 -31.20 -1.75 -3.43
N PRO A 155 -30.54 -2.92 -3.57
CA PRO A 155 -30.85 -3.85 -4.66
C PRO A 155 -32.29 -4.37 -4.56
N ILE A 156 -33.01 -4.40 -5.67
CA ILE A 156 -34.33 -5.01 -5.76
C ILE A 156 -34.16 -6.53 -5.82
N LEU A 157 -34.85 -7.24 -4.93
CA LEU A 157 -34.85 -8.69 -4.88
C LEU A 157 -36.05 -9.26 -5.62
N SER A 158 -35.85 -10.38 -6.36
CA SER A 158 -36.97 -11.18 -6.84
C SER A 158 -37.53 -11.99 -5.69
N THR A 159 -38.83 -11.94 -5.50
CA THR A 159 -39.54 -12.85 -4.59
C THR A 159 -40.05 -14.04 -5.43
N ASP A 160 -39.43 -15.19 -5.24
CA ASP A 160 -40.00 -16.47 -5.71
C ASP A 160 -41.13 -16.91 -4.79
#